data_90c5c337e1eefa125a53125fd08c97e6
#
_entry.id   90c5c337e1eefa125a53125fd08c97e6
#
_cell.length_a   1.000
_cell.length_b   1.000
_cell.length_c   1.000
_cell.angle_alpha   90.00
_cell.angle_beta   90.00
_cell.angle_gamma   90.00
#
_symmetry.space_group_name_H-M   'P 1'
#
loop_
_entity.id
_entity.type
_entity.pdbx_description
1 polymer ?
#
loop_
_entity_poly.entity_id
_entity_poly.type
_entity_poly.pdbx_seq_one_letter_code
_entity_poly.pdbx_strand_id
1 'polypeptide(L)'
;MAQEQVILQHVTKRFTTRTMGTVTAVDDFNLAIKEGECFSFLGPSGCGKTTTLRMIAGFEDLSEGEIHLCGRPVSVKSRNLYVPPEERGLGMVFQAFAVWPHMNIFDNVAFPLKIQKVNKTDIAKRVKEALHHCSLDGLEEVYPSDLSGGQQQRIALARAIVTNPK
;
A
#
# COMPACT_ATOMS: atom_id res chain seq x y z
N MET A 1 -6.56 2.98 26.11
CA MET A 1 -5.44 3.61 25.37
C MET A 1 -5.59 3.17 23.92
N ALA A 2 -5.53 4.08 22.93
CA ALA A 2 -5.60 3.71 21.51
C ALA A 2 -4.39 2.82 21.20
N GLN A 3 -4.63 1.71 20.49
CA GLN A 3 -3.60 0.76 20.11
C GLN A 3 -2.73 1.37 19.00
N GLU A 4 -1.42 1.19 19.07
CA GLU A 4 -0.51 1.60 18.00
C GLU A 4 -0.69 0.66 16.80
N GLN A 5 -1.04 1.26 15.65
CA GLN A 5 -1.33 0.52 14.42
C GLN A 5 -0.08 0.30 13.58
N VAL A 6 0.80 1.31 13.53
CA VAL A 6 2.08 1.24 12.81
C VAL A 6 3.17 1.73 13.74
N ILE A 7 4.22 0.93 13.90
CA ILE A 7 5.40 1.29 14.69
C ILE A 7 6.64 1.05 13.84
N LEU A 8 7.48 2.07 13.75
CA LEU A 8 8.84 2.01 13.21
C LEU A 8 9.83 2.29 14.33
N GLN A 9 10.83 1.43 14.51
CA GLN A 9 11.87 1.59 15.53
C GLN A 9 13.24 1.46 14.89
N HIS A 10 14.03 2.54 15.00
CA HIS A 10 15.40 2.61 14.48
C HIS A 10 15.52 2.19 13.01
N VAL A 11 14.52 2.56 12.19
CA VAL A 11 14.45 2.13 10.79
C VAL A 11 15.46 2.88 9.95
N THR A 12 16.37 2.13 9.35
CA THR A 12 17.37 2.64 8.40
C THR A 12 17.24 1.92 7.07
N LYS A 13 17.32 2.68 5.96
CA LYS A 13 17.41 2.13 4.60
C LYS A 13 18.59 2.71 3.85
N ARG A 14 19.48 1.83 3.41
CA ARG A 14 20.61 2.16 2.54
C ARG A 14 20.48 1.46 1.20
N PHE A 15 20.76 2.18 0.14
CA PHE A 15 20.84 1.64 -1.21
C PHE A 15 22.30 1.66 -1.67
N THR A 16 22.80 0.53 -2.13
CA THR A 16 24.15 0.45 -2.70
C THR A 16 24.05 0.46 -4.22
N THR A 17 24.64 1.45 -4.85
CA THR A 17 24.70 1.60 -6.30
C THR A 17 26.15 1.47 -6.78
N ARG A 18 26.33 0.97 -8.00
CA ARG A 18 27.68 0.80 -8.59
C ARG A 18 28.42 2.12 -8.83
N THR A 19 27.67 3.20 -9.08
CA THR A 19 28.22 4.50 -9.47
C THR A 19 28.34 5.49 -8.33
N MET A 20 27.43 5.44 -7.34
CA MET A 20 27.34 6.44 -6.26
C MET A 20 27.73 5.87 -4.88
N GLY A 21 28.12 4.59 -4.81
CA GLY A 21 28.38 3.93 -3.53
C GLY A 21 27.10 3.70 -2.73
N THR A 22 27.17 3.81 -1.40
CA THR A 22 26.04 3.62 -0.50
C THR A 22 25.36 4.95 -0.19
N VAL A 23 24.09 5.06 -0.50
CA VAL A 23 23.24 6.22 -0.21
C VAL A 23 22.24 5.83 0.88
N THR A 24 22.20 6.59 1.98
CA THR A 24 21.21 6.42 3.04
C THR A 24 19.95 7.22 2.68
N ALA A 25 18.85 6.52 2.43
CA ALA A 25 17.56 7.13 2.07
C ALA A 25 16.68 7.42 3.30
N VAL A 26 16.81 6.62 4.35
CA VAL A 26 16.17 6.78 5.66
C VAL A 26 17.19 6.42 6.72
N ASP A 27 17.33 7.23 7.76
CA ASP A 27 18.33 7.07 8.80
C ASP A 27 17.72 7.17 10.19
N ASP A 28 17.85 6.12 10.99
CA ASP A 28 17.38 5.98 12.38
C ASP A 28 15.96 6.54 12.62
N PHE A 29 15.03 6.23 11.72
CA PHE A 29 13.69 6.81 11.74
C PHE A 29 12.77 6.07 12.72
N ASN A 30 12.12 6.84 13.60
CA ASN A 30 11.20 6.34 14.62
C ASN A 30 9.82 6.97 14.42
N LEU A 31 8.75 6.16 14.43
CA LEU A 31 7.38 6.62 14.24
C LEU A 31 6.40 5.67 14.94
N ALA A 32 5.37 6.21 15.57
CA ALA A 32 4.21 5.46 16.03
C ALA A 32 2.93 6.14 15.55
N ILE A 33 2.06 5.39 14.87
CA ILE A 33 0.75 5.85 14.38
C ILE A 33 -0.31 5.03 15.11
N LYS A 34 -1.31 5.71 15.66
CA LYS A 34 -2.41 5.07 16.39
C LYS A 34 -3.53 4.63 15.44
N GLU A 35 -4.34 3.71 15.90
CA GLU A 35 -5.55 3.29 15.21
C GLU A 35 -6.48 4.49 14.93
N GLY A 36 -6.96 4.60 13.68
CA GLY A 36 -7.82 5.68 13.22
C GLY A 36 -7.11 7.01 12.99
N GLU A 37 -5.79 7.09 13.17
CA GLU A 37 -5.02 8.31 12.93
C GLU A 37 -4.74 8.50 11.44
N CYS A 38 -4.97 9.74 10.95
CA CYS A 38 -4.53 10.14 9.61
C CYS A 38 -3.15 10.80 9.71
N PHE A 39 -2.13 10.13 9.19
CA PHE A 39 -0.75 10.60 9.24
C PHE A 39 -0.24 11.00 7.85
N SER A 40 0.48 12.11 7.76
CA SER A 40 1.04 12.61 6.49
C SER A 40 2.55 12.83 6.57
N PHE A 41 3.28 12.35 5.57
CA PHE A 41 4.68 12.69 5.35
C PHE A 41 4.79 13.95 4.49
N LEU A 42 5.38 15.01 5.03
CA LEU A 42 5.69 16.24 4.30
C LEU A 42 7.20 16.44 4.21
N GLY A 43 7.69 16.89 3.06
CA GLY A 43 9.10 17.18 2.85
C GLY A 43 9.48 17.24 1.36
N PRO A 44 10.71 17.70 1.02
CA PRO A 44 11.17 17.83 -0.35
C PRO A 44 11.29 16.48 -1.07
N SER A 45 11.45 16.51 -2.39
CA SER A 45 11.73 15.30 -3.17
C SER A 45 13.05 14.66 -2.70
N GLY A 46 13.06 13.33 -2.61
CA GLY A 46 14.25 12.57 -2.20
C GLY A 46 14.47 12.41 -0.70
N CYS A 47 13.65 13.01 0.18
CA CYS A 47 13.82 12.88 1.65
C CYS A 47 13.31 11.56 2.25
N GLY A 48 13.08 10.53 1.46
CA GLY A 48 12.77 9.17 1.97
C GLY A 48 11.28 8.84 2.16
N LYS A 49 10.31 9.76 1.92
CA LYS A 49 8.86 9.50 2.14
C LYS A 49 8.35 8.23 1.46
N THR A 50 8.58 8.13 0.15
CA THR A 50 8.15 6.96 -0.65
C THR A 50 8.88 5.69 -0.22
N THR A 51 10.16 5.80 0.13
CA THR A 51 10.93 4.67 0.65
C THR A 51 10.35 4.16 1.95
N THR A 52 10.00 5.05 2.88
CA THR A 52 9.38 4.70 4.16
C THR A 52 8.02 4.01 3.94
N LEU A 53 7.16 4.56 3.08
CA LEU A 53 5.88 3.92 2.73
C LEU A 53 6.08 2.54 2.11
N ARG A 54 7.07 2.37 1.21
CA ARG A 54 7.39 1.07 0.62
C ARG A 54 7.90 0.07 1.64
N MET A 55 8.70 0.49 2.62
CA MET A 55 9.15 -0.37 3.71
C MET A 55 7.97 -0.83 4.59
N ILE A 56 7.05 0.08 4.95
CA ILE A 56 5.82 -0.25 5.69
C ILE A 56 4.98 -1.25 4.91
N ALA A 57 4.80 -1.03 3.61
CA ALA A 57 4.00 -1.90 2.75
C ALA A 57 4.70 -3.22 2.36
N GLY A 58 6.01 -3.35 2.60
CA GLY A 58 6.77 -4.56 2.28
C GLY A 58 7.29 -4.66 0.85
N PHE A 59 7.35 -3.54 0.11
CA PHE A 59 8.00 -3.50 -1.21
C PHE A 59 9.50 -3.22 -1.13
N GLU A 60 9.98 -2.82 0.05
CA GLU A 60 11.39 -2.62 0.35
C GLU A 60 11.72 -3.24 1.72
N ASP A 61 12.84 -3.94 1.80
CA ASP A 61 13.35 -4.45 3.08
C ASP A 61 14.20 -3.40 3.81
N LEU A 62 14.28 -3.51 5.14
CA LEU A 62 15.10 -2.65 5.98
C LEU A 62 16.58 -2.97 5.80
N SER A 63 17.44 -1.96 6.01
CA SER A 63 18.87 -2.20 6.29
C SER A 63 19.10 -2.44 7.78
N GLU A 64 18.37 -1.72 8.66
CA GLU A 64 18.42 -1.86 10.12
C GLU A 64 17.06 -1.50 10.72
N GLY A 65 16.82 -1.90 11.97
CA GLY A 65 15.61 -1.59 12.72
C GLY A 65 14.49 -2.60 12.57
N GLU A 66 13.28 -2.17 12.94
CA GLU A 66 12.10 -3.03 12.88
C GLU A 66 10.81 -2.24 12.59
N ILE A 67 9.85 -2.93 11.97
CA ILE A 67 8.51 -2.43 11.69
C ILE A 67 7.47 -3.41 12.24
N HIS A 68 6.49 -2.85 12.95
CA HIS A 68 5.34 -3.59 13.46
C HIS A 68 4.05 -2.99 12.89
N LEU A 69 3.09 -3.86 12.55
CA LEU A 69 1.75 -3.51 12.11
C LEU A 69 0.72 -4.21 13.00
N CYS A 70 -0.21 -3.45 13.57
CA CYS A 70 -1.25 -3.98 14.48
C CYS A 70 -0.66 -4.87 15.60
N GLY A 71 0.45 -4.46 16.20
CA GLY A 71 1.17 -5.20 17.24
C GLY A 71 1.97 -6.42 16.74
N ARG A 72 1.94 -6.75 15.43
CA ARG A 72 2.67 -7.86 14.83
C ARG A 72 3.96 -7.36 14.17
N PRO A 73 5.14 -7.94 14.45
CA PRO A 73 6.36 -7.63 13.71
C PRO A 73 6.24 -8.09 12.25
N VAL A 74 6.52 -7.20 11.30
CA VAL A 74 6.47 -7.49 9.85
C VAL A 74 7.82 -7.36 9.16
N SER A 75 8.75 -6.62 9.74
CA SER A 75 10.16 -6.59 9.35
C SER A 75 11.01 -6.39 10.60
N VAL A 76 11.96 -7.29 10.86
CA VAL A 76 12.91 -7.19 11.99
C VAL A 76 14.27 -7.64 11.47
N LYS A 77 15.17 -6.69 11.24
CA LYS A 77 16.45 -6.99 10.57
C LYS A 77 17.35 -7.89 11.42
N SER A 78 17.38 -7.68 12.73
CA SER A 78 18.17 -8.49 13.67
C SER A 78 17.78 -9.98 13.71
N ARG A 79 16.53 -10.30 13.33
CA ARG A 79 16.00 -11.68 13.29
C ARG A 79 15.84 -12.23 11.88
N ASN A 80 16.26 -11.46 10.86
CA ASN A 80 16.01 -11.76 9.44
C ASN A 80 14.52 -12.08 9.14
N LEU A 81 13.61 -11.40 9.85
CA LEU A 81 12.17 -11.56 9.66
C LEU A 81 11.70 -10.54 8.63
N TYR A 82 11.02 -11.03 7.61
CA TYR A 82 10.40 -10.21 6.57
C TYR A 82 9.08 -10.84 6.12
N VAL A 83 7.98 -10.12 6.32
CA VAL A 83 6.65 -10.48 5.84
C VAL A 83 6.42 -9.81 4.49
N PRO A 84 6.10 -10.55 3.42
CA PRO A 84 5.88 -9.98 2.10
C PRO A 84 4.61 -9.10 2.05
N PRO A 85 4.47 -8.21 1.05
CA PRO A 85 3.37 -7.23 0.96
C PRO A 85 1.97 -7.86 1.04
N GLU A 86 1.77 -8.98 0.37
CA GLU A 86 0.48 -9.70 0.30
C GLU A 86 0.01 -10.26 1.65
N GLU A 87 0.93 -10.44 2.59
CA GLU A 87 0.63 -10.97 3.93
C GLU A 87 0.53 -9.88 5.01
N ARG A 88 0.76 -8.60 4.66
CA ARG A 88 0.71 -7.48 5.62
C ARG A 88 -0.70 -6.95 5.86
N GLY A 89 -1.66 -7.29 5.00
CA GLY A 89 -3.06 -6.86 5.13
C GLY A 89 -3.27 -5.37 4.90
N LEU A 90 -2.39 -4.72 4.15
CA LEU A 90 -2.44 -3.29 3.81
C LEU A 90 -3.00 -3.08 2.40
N GLY A 91 -3.70 -1.96 2.19
CA GLY A 91 -3.98 -1.42 0.87
C GLY A 91 -2.95 -0.35 0.50
N MET A 92 -2.44 -0.37 -0.73
CA MET A 92 -1.52 0.66 -1.22
C MET A 92 -1.99 1.25 -2.54
N VAL A 93 -1.98 2.59 -2.62
CA VAL A 93 -2.23 3.33 -3.85
C VAL A 93 -0.92 3.90 -4.34
N PHE A 94 -0.49 3.50 -5.54
CA PHE A 94 0.75 3.97 -6.16
C PHE A 94 0.56 5.30 -6.89
N GLN A 95 1.59 6.10 -6.96
CA GLN A 95 1.59 7.37 -7.69
C GLN A 95 1.30 7.18 -9.20
N ALA A 96 1.74 6.09 -9.79
CA ALA A 96 1.52 5.74 -11.20
C ALA A 96 0.23 4.92 -11.42
N PHE A 97 -0.79 5.06 -10.56
CA PHE A 97 -2.11 4.39 -10.56
C PHE A 97 -2.03 2.85 -10.60
N ALA A 98 -1.13 2.26 -11.36
CA ALA A 98 -0.92 0.81 -11.53
C ALA A 98 -2.22 0.03 -11.88
N VAL A 99 -3.10 0.64 -12.69
CA VAL A 99 -4.29 -0.04 -13.22
C VAL A 99 -3.92 -0.92 -14.41
N TRP A 100 -4.58 -2.06 -14.55
CA TRP A 100 -4.36 -2.99 -15.66
C TRP A 100 -5.19 -2.55 -16.88
N PRO A 101 -4.54 -2.14 -18.00
CA PRO A 101 -5.24 -1.56 -19.14
C PRO A 101 -6.08 -2.58 -19.92
N HIS A 102 -5.79 -3.86 -19.78
CA HIS A 102 -6.50 -4.96 -20.45
C HIS A 102 -7.72 -5.48 -19.66
N MET A 103 -8.00 -4.91 -18.50
CA MET A 103 -9.14 -5.24 -17.64
C MET A 103 -10.08 -4.03 -17.57
N ASN A 104 -11.41 -4.27 -17.57
CA ASN A 104 -12.37 -3.22 -17.22
C ASN A 104 -12.25 -2.79 -15.76
N ILE A 105 -13.02 -1.78 -15.35
CA ILE A 105 -12.97 -1.25 -13.96
C ILE A 105 -13.38 -2.33 -12.96
N PHE A 106 -14.45 -3.08 -13.24
CA PHE A 106 -14.91 -4.14 -12.35
C PHE A 106 -13.79 -5.16 -12.10
N ASP A 107 -13.15 -5.64 -13.15
CA ASP A 107 -12.10 -6.65 -13.05
C ASP A 107 -10.83 -6.12 -12.36
N ASN A 108 -10.46 -4.85 -12.58
CA ASN A 108 -9.39 -4.20 -11.86
C ASN A 108 -9.63 -4.19 -10.34
N VAL A 109 -10.84 -3.83 -9.90
CA VAL A 109 -11.18 -3.77 -8.47
C VAL A 109 -11.43 -5.16 -7.89
N ALA A 110 -12.02 -6.10 -8.67
CA ALA A 110 -12.29 -7.46 -8.24
C ALA A 110 -11.02 -8.32 -8.10
N PHE A 111 -9.92 -7.95 -8.76
CA PHE A 111 -8.73 -8.79 -8.87
C PHE A 111 -8.18 -9.29 -7.52
N PRO A 112 -7.95 -8.43 -6.49
CA PRO A 112 -7.44 -8.91 -5.21
C PRO A 112 -8.41 -9.89 -4.51
N LEU A 113 -9.72 -9.71 -4.67
CA LEU A 113 -10.72 -10.64 -4.12
C LEU A 113 -10.71 -12.00 -4.84
N LYS A 114 -10.45 -12.00 -6.16
CA LYS A 114 -10.27 -13.23 -6.94
C LYS A 114 -9.04 -14.02 -6.46
N ILE A 115 -7.92 -13.34 -6.16
CA ILE A 115 -6.72 -13.96 -5.59
C ILE A 115 -7.03 -14.56 -4.20
N GLN A 116 -7.82 -13.87 -3.39
CA GLN A 116 -8.27 -14.36 -2.07
C GLN A 116 -9.32 -15.47 -2.16
N LYS A 117 -9.72 -15.88 -3.39
CA LYS A 117 -10.73 -16.92 -3.65
C LYS A 117 -12.11 -16.62 -3.02
N VAL A 118 -12.47 -15.35 -2.92
CA VAL A 118 -13.81 -14.91 -2.49
C VAL A 118 -14.83 -15.39 -3.51
N ASN A 119 -16.03 -15.74 -3.06
CA ASN A 119 -17.11 -16.21 -3.96
C ASN A 119 -17.62 -15.07 -4.85
N LYS A 120 -18.18 -15.41 -6.02
CA LYS A 120 -18.59 -14.44 -7.05
C LYS A 120 -19.66 -13.44 -6.56
N THR A 121 -20.58 -13.86 -5.73
CA THR A 121 -21.67 -13.01 -5.21
C THR A 121 -21.09 -11.93 -4.28
N ASP A 122 -20.19 -12.29 -3.39
CA ASP A 122 -19.53 -11.36 -2.48
C ASP A 122 -18.57 -10.43 -3.22
N ILE A 123 -17.87 -10.92 -4.25
CA ILE A 123 -17.06 -10.08 -5.13
C ILE A 123 -17.92 -8.97 -5.74
N ALA A 124 -19.05 -9.33 -6.37
CA ALA A 124 -19.93 -8.36 -7.02
C ALA A 124 -20.44 -7.29 -6.04
N LYS A 125 -20.84 -7.70 -4.83
CA LYS A 125 -21.29 -6.80 -3.77
C LYS A 125 -20.18 -5.85 -3.34
N ARG A 126 -19.02 -6.38 -2.96
CA ARG A 126 -17.89 -5.58 -2.44
C ARG A 126 -17.31 -4.63 -3.48
N VAL A 127 -17.23 -5.08 -4.75
CA VAL A 127 -16.78 -4.22 -5.86
C VAL A 127 -17.74 -3.05 -6.04
N LYS A 128 -19.06 -3.30 -6.07
CA LYS A 128 -20.06 -2.25 -6.20
C LYS A 128 -19.97 -1.23 -5.06
N GLU A 129 -19.82 -1.68 -3.82
CA GLU A 129 -19.61 -0.81 -2.66
C GLU A 129 -18.33 0.04 -2.79
N ALA A 130 -17.22 -0.58 -3.17
CA ALA A 130 -15.94 0.13 -3.35
C ALA A 130 -16.02 1.17 -4.49
N LEU A 131 -16.67 0.85 -5.60
CA LEU A 131 -16.88 1.78 -6.72
C LEU A 131 -17.76 2.96 -6.30
N HIS A 132 -18.83 2.70 -5.54
CA HIS A 132 -19.71 3.74 -4.99
C HIS A 132 -18.93 4.71 -4.10
N HIS A 133 -18.13 4.22 -3.16
CA HIS A 133 -17.26 5.06 -2.29
C HIS A 133 -16.26 5.91 -3.07
N CYS A 134 -15.87 5.45 -4.26
CA CYS A 134 -14.94 6.19 -5.13
C CYS A 134 -15.64 7.02 -6.21
N SER A 135 -16.97 7.14 -6.20
CA SER A 135 -17.78 7.85 -7.22
C SER A 135 -17.48 7.36 -8.65
N LEU A 136 -17.53 6.04 -8.83
CA LEU A 136 -17.32 5.34 -10.11
C LEU A 136 -18.54 4.48 -10.48
N ASP A 137 -19.73 4.79 -9.94
CA ASP A 137 -20.96 4.08 -10.24
C ASP A 137 -21.28 4.11 -11.73
N GLY A 138 -21.70 2.97 -12.28
CA GLY A 138 -22.08 2.84 -13.69
C GLY A 138 -20.92 2.77 -14.68
N LEU A 139 -19.68 2.71 -14.19
CA LEU A 139 -18.48 2.63 -15.03
C LEU A 139 -17.83 1.23 -14.99
N GLU A 140 -18.52 0.23 -14.47
CA GLU A 140 -18.00 -1.11 -14.22
C GLU A 140 -17.36 -1.76 -15.46
N GLU A 141 -17.99 -1.59 -16.62
CA GLU A 141 -17.60 -2.19 -17.90
C GLU A 141 -16.64 -1.32 -18.72
N VAL A 142 -16.34 -0.10 -18.26
CA VAL A 142 -15.43 0.83 -18.95
C VAL A 142 -13.98 0.41 -18.76
N TYR A 143 -13.12 0.68 -19.73
CA TYR A 143 -11.70 0.40 -19.67
C TYR A 143 -10.90 1.63 -19.20
N PRO A 144 -9.74 1.44 -18.53
CA PRO A 144 -8.92 2.56 -18.06
C PRO A 144 -8.47 3.54 -19.15
N SER A 145 -8.32 3.09 -20.39
CA SER A 145 -7.96 3.93 -21.54
C SER A 145 -8.96 5.05 -21.82
N ASP A 146 -10.23 4.84 -21.47
CA ASP A 146 -11.33 5.77 -21.76
C ASP A 146 -11.57 6.76 -20.61
N LEU A 147 -10.69 6.75 -19.61
CA LEU A 147 -10.85 7.50 -18.38
C LEU A 147 -9.75 8.54 -18.17
N SER A 148 -10.12 9.63 -17.50
CA SER A 148 -9.16 10.64 -17.03
C SER A 148 -8.20 10.07 -15.97
N GLY A 149 -7.01 10.67 -15.82
CA GLY A 149 -6.05 10.26 -14.77
C GLY A 149 -6.64 10.27 -13.35
N GLY A 150 -7.52 11.25 -13.05
CA GLY A 150 -8.22 11.29 -11.76
C GLY A 150 -9.19 10.12 -11.57
N GLN A 151 -9.86 9.66 -12.63
CA GLN A 151 -10.69 8.46 -12.57
C GLN A 151 -9.86 7.20 -12.41
N GLN A 152 -8.73 7.09 -13.12
CA GLN A 152 -7.79 5.96 -12.95
C GLN A 152 -7.22 5.90 -11.53
N GLN A 153 -6.93 7.05 -10.91
CA GLN A 153 -6.50 7.10 -9.51
C GLN A 153 -7.59 6.60 -8.55
N ARG A 154 -8.87 6.93 -8.82
CA ARG A 154 -10.01 6.43 -8.03
C ARG A 154 -10.21 4.92 -8.19
N ILE A 155 -9.93 4.33 -9.36
CA ILE A 155 -9.90 2.87 -9.53
C ILE A 155 -8.82 2.24 -8.65
N ALA A 156 -7.62 2.82 -8.63
CA ALA A 156 -6.54 2.33 -7.77
C ALA A 156 -6.91 2.41 -6.28
N LEU A 157 -7.63 3.46 -5.86
CA LEU A 157 -8.17 3.59 -4.51
C LEU A 157 -9.24 2.52 -4.24
N ALA A 158 -10.23 2.36 -5.12
CA ALA A 158 -11.26 1.34 -4.98
C ALA A 158 -10.65 -0.07 -4.84
N ARG A 159 -9.63 -0.39 -5.64
CA ARG A 159 -8.89 -1.66 -5.55
C ARG A 159 -8.15 -1.82 -4.22
N ALA A 160 -7.61 -0.73 -3.66
CA ALA A 160 -6.91 -0.79 -2.39
C ALA A 160 -7.88 -1.04 -1.21
N ILE A 161 -9.08 -0.45 -1.23
CA ILE A 161 -10.05 -0.56 -0.12
C ILE A 161 -10.97 -1.78 -0.20
N VAL A 162 -11.15 -2.40 -1.37
CA VAL A 162 -12.10 -3.51 -1.59
C VAL A 162 -11.80 -4.74 -0.72
N THR A 163 -10.55 -4.91 -0.29
CA THR A 163 -10.14 -6.00 0.58
C THR A 163 -10.41 -5.74 2.06
N ASN A 164 -10.92 -4.55 2.43
CA ASN A 164 -11.04 -4.05 3.81
C ASN A 164 -9.70 -4.14 4.55
N PRO A 165 -8.67 -3.42 4.09
CA PRO A 165 -7.36 -3.40 4.73
C PRO A 165 -7.48 -2.92 6.19
N LYS A 166 -6.54 -3.37 7.03
CA LYS A 166 -6.49 -3.02 8.45
C LYS A 166 -5.88 -1.65 8.68
#